data_b3d0f753400bb5839433b27cef2e7c7e
#
_entry.id   b3d0f753400bb5839433b27cef2e7c7e
#
_cell.length_a   1.000
_cell.length_b   1.000
_cell.length_c   1.000
_cell.angle_alpha   90.00
_cell.angle_beta   90.00
_cell.angle_gamma   90.00
#
_symmetry.space_group_name_H-M   'P 1'
#
loop_
_entity.id
_entity.type
_entity.pdbx_description
1 polymer ?
#
loop_
_entity_poly.entity_id
_entity_poly.type
_entity_poly.pdbx_seq_one_letter_code
_entity_poly.pdbx_strand_id
1 'polypeptide(L)'
;MNISPATIPVSENQQDIDDAVGALFKQMSRYPLLNQKEEIELARLIQELVIFEQLPQKLADELGRMPTKAEVSAAAGFTEAQLDHRLHQCRSAKRRMISSNLRLVVSIAKRYLNRGVPFLDLIQEGALGLNRATEKFDPDKGYKFSTYAYWWIRQGITRTIANQGRTIRLPVHVVEQINKLRRVYRDLRRNLNRIPTDTEIAQELEISLPQLRNLQQIRRKTLSLNHRLGTDENTELLDFLEDSENSTPEAQMNDMMMRQDILEVLNHVLSSREQDVITLRYGLITGEPHTLDEVSRMINLSRERVRQIQAKAMRK
;
A
#
# COMPACT_ATOMS: atom_id res chain seq x y z
N MET A 1 31.99 11.85 -2.68
CA MET A 1 31.29 13.04 -3.15
C MET A 1 30.10 13.27 -2.24
N ASN A 2 30.15 14.31 -1.42
CA ASN A 2 29.07 14.73 -0.53
C ASN A 2 28.05 15.50 -1.36
N ILE A 3 26.90 14.91 -1.60
CA ILE A 3 25.76 15.60 -2.20
C ILE A 3 25.01 16.27 -1.04
N SER A 4 25.14 17.58 -0.91
CA SER A 4 24.31 18.41 -0.04
C SER A 4 22.84 18.25 -0.44
N PRO A 5 21.89 18.17 0.51
CA PRO A 5 20.48 18.12 0.17
C PRO A 5 20.05 19.47 -0.41
N ALA A 6 19.71 19.49 -1.69
CA ALA A 6 19.11 20.65 -2.34
C ALA A 6 17.81 21.00 -1.62
N THR A 7 17.67 22.24 -1.23
CA THR A 7 16.48 22.84 -0.62
C THR A 7 15.37 22.86 -1.68
N ILE A 8 14.43 21.94 -1.57
CA ILE A 8 13.23 21.92 -2.42
C ILE A 8 12.42 23.18 -2.12
N PRO A 9 11.99 23.97 -3.14
CA PRO A 9 11.11 25.12 -2.91
C PRO A 9 9.85 24.66 -2.20
N VAL A 10 9.49 25.37 -1.12
CA VAL A 10 8.28 25.14 -0.34
C VAL A 10 7.10 25.44 -1.27
N SER A 11 6.41 24.41 -1.75
CA SER A 11 5.23 24.52 -2.59
C SER A 11 4.07 25.09 -1.74
N GLU A 12 3.11 25.80 -2.37
CA GLU A 12 1.88 26.31 -1.76
C GLU A 12 1.17 25.26 -0.89
N ASN A 13 1.25 23.98 -1.25
CA ASN A 13 0.76 22.85 -0.46
C ASN A 13 1.39 22.72 0.94
N GLN A 14 2.57 23.26 1.19
CA GLN A 14 3.26 23.12 2.48
C GLN A 14 2.77 24.14 3.49
N GLN A 15 2.38 25.35 3.03
CA GLN A 15 1.76 26.37 3.86
C GLN A 15 0.36 25.93 4.33
N ASP A 16 -0.46 25.38 3.45
CA ASP A 16 -1.78 24.84 3.78
C ASP A 16 -1.71 23.69 4.79
N ILE A 17 -0.70 22.84 4.69
CA ILE A 17 -0.46 21.74 5.64
C ILE A 17 -0.03 22.27 7.02
N ASP A 18 0.84 23.26 7.05
CA ASP A 18 1.29 23.89 8.30
C ASP A 18 0.16 24.65 8.99
N ASP A 19 -0.71 25.30 8.24
CA ASP A 19 -1.92 25.95 8.76
C ASP A 19 -2.92 24.93 9.33
N ALA A 20 -3.12 23.81 8.66
CA ALA A 20 -3.99 22.74 9.15
C ALA A 20 -3.45 22.09 10.43
N VAL A 21 -2.12 21.88 10.52
CA VAL A 21 -1.45 21.38 11.73
C VAL A 21 -1.57 22.40 12.86
N GLY A 22 -1.39 23.69 12.56
CA GLY A 22 -1.55 24.79 13.52
C GLY A 22 -2.98 24.87 14.08
N ALA A 23 -4.00 24.74 13.20
CA ALA A 23 -5.41 24.71 13.59
C ALA A 23 -5.71 23.50 14.49
N LEU A 24 -5.18 22.33 14.18
CA LEU A 24 -5.32 21.13 15.01
C LEU A 24 -4.71 21.34 16.40
N PHE A 25 -3.51 21.92 16.50
CA PHE A 25 -2.88 22.21 17.79
C PHE A 25 -3.68 23.22 18.62
N LYS A 26 -4.23 24.26 17.99
CA LYS A 26 -5.11 25.24 18.64
C LYS A 26 -6.38 24.57 19.17
N GLN A 27 -6.96 23.65 18.43
CA GLN A 27 -8.13 22.89 18.86
C GLN A 27 -7.81 21.97 20.04
N MET A 28 -6.69 21.24 20.00
CA MET A 28 -6.24 20.36 21.08
C MET A 28 -5.92 21.11 22.38
N SER A 29 -5.42 22.35 22.30
CA SER A 29 -5.09 23.15 23.47
C SER A 29 -6.31 23.55 24.32
N ARG A 30 -7.53 23.46 23.76
CA ARG A 30 -8.79 23.75 24.49
C ARG A 30 -9.15 22.65 25.50
N TYR A 31 -8.58 21.45 25.36
CA TYR A 31 -8.88 20.34 26.26
C TYR A 31 -7.77 20.20 27.30
N PRO A 32 -8.10 20.36 28.61
CA PRO A 32 -7.12 20.17 29.68
C PRO A 32 -6.69 18.71 29.80
N LEU A 33 -5.52 18.51 30.39
CA LEU A 33 -5.04 17.16 30.74
C LEU A 33 -5.93 16.56 31.82
N LEU A 34 -6.20 15.28 31.73
CA LEU A 34 -6.98 14.54 32.73
C LEU A 34 -6.11 14.14 33.94
N ASN A 35 -6.71 14.17 35.10
CA ASN A 35 -6.14 13.60 36.30
C ASN A 35 -6.45 12.09 36.36
N GLN A 36 -5.68 11.33 37.12
CA GLN A 36 -5.89 9.88 37.23
C GLN A 36 -7.30 9.47 37.69
N LYS A 37 -7.92 10.26 38.59
CA LYS A 37 -9.31 10.03 39.05
C LYS A 37 -10.30 10.24 37.88
N GLU A 38 -10.14 11.29 37.12
CA GLU A 38 -10.96 11.57 35.93
C GLU A 38 -10.78 10.49 34.85
N GLU A 39 -9.55 9.98 34.65
CA GLU A 39 -9.32 8.86 33.71
C GLU A 39 -10.11 7.60 34.12
N ILE A 40 -10.15 7.28 35.42
CA ILE A 40 -10.90 6.13 35.93
C ILE A 40 -12.41 6.31 35.80
N GLU A 41 -12.94 7.51 36.13
CA GLU A 41 -14.37 7.82 36.00
C GLU A 41 -14.82 7.74 34.55
N LEU A 42 -14.06 8.39 33.61
CA LEU A 42 -14.37 8.33 32.19
C LEU A 42 -14.25 6.91 31.64
N ALA A 43 -13.25 6.15 32.06
CA ALA A 43 -13.08 4.76 31.63
C ALA A 43 -14.25 3.87 32.02
N ARG A 44 -14.80 4.01 33.21
CA ARG A 44 -16.00 3.26 33.66
C ARG A 44 -17.21 3.59 32.80
N LEU A 45 -17.45 4.86 32.50
CA LEU A 45 -18.52 5.27 31.58
C LEU A 45 -18.33 4.71 30.15
N ILE A 46 -17.09 4.62 29.69
CA ILE A 46 -16.79 4.04 28.37
C ILE A 46 -17.00 2.52 28.37
N GLN A 47 -16.68 1.82 29.45
CA GLN A 47 -16.98 0.39 29.58
C GLN A 47 -18.49 0.13 29.53
N GLU A 48 -19.30 0.95 30.20
CA GLU A 48 -20.76 0.89 30.09
C GLU A 48 -21.22 1.13 28.64
N LEU A 49 -20.62 2.10 27.92
CA LEU A 49 -20.94 2.34 26.52
C LEU A 49 -20.69 1.10 25.66
N VAL A 50 -19.55 0.44 25.84
CA VAL A 50 -19.21 -0.78 25.09
C VAL A 50 -20.22 -1.89 25.34
N ILE A 51 -20.67 -2.05 26.59
CA ILE A 51 -21.71 -3.02 26.96
C ILE A 51 -23.01 -2.67 26.22
N PHE A 52 -23.48 -1.41 26.29
CA PHE A 52 -24.70 -0.98 25.63
C PHE A 52 -24.65 -1.11 24.12
N GLU A 53 -23.49 -0.85 23.49
CA GLU A 53 -23.31 -1.00 22.04
C GLU A 53 -23.29 -2.48 21.59
N GLN A 54 -22.94 -3.42 22.48
CA GLN A 54 -22.97 -4.85 22.20
C GLN A 54 -24.33 -5.52 22.48
N LEU A 55 -25.18 -4.92 23.33
CA LEU A 55 -26.48 -5.49 23.68
C LEU A 55 -27.38 -5.76 22.48
N PRO A 56 -27.54 -4.86 21.50
CA PRO A 56 -28.39 -5.12 20.33
C PRO A 56 -27.95 -6.34 19.53
N GLN A 57 -26.63 -6.55 19.40
CA GLN A 57 -26.08 -7.69 18.68
C GLN A 57 -26.37 -9.01 19.43
N LYS A 58 -26.15 -9.03 20.74
CA LYS A 58 -26.44 -10.20 21.58
C LYS A 58 -27.91 -10.57 21.54
N LEU A 59 -28.79 -9.57 21.68
CA LEU A 59 -30.23 -9.79 21.56
C LEU A 59 -30.68 -10.23 20.18
N ALA A 60 -30.04 -9.75 19.12
CA ALA A 60 -30.32 -10.19 17.75
C ALA A 60 -29.96 -11.67 17.55
N ASP A 61 -28.83 -12.12 18.12
CA ASP A 61 -28.40 -13.52 18.08
C ASP A 61 -29.36 -14.43 18.87
N GLU A 62 -29.92 -13.94 20.00
CA GLU A 62 -30.90 -14.69 20.81
C GLU A 62 -32.29 -14.71 20.19
N LEU A 63 -32.75 -13.59 19.61
CA LEU A 63 -34.11 -13.45 19.06
C LEU A 63 -34.23 -13.89 17.62
N GLY A 64 -33.11 -14.08 16.89
CA GLY A 64 -33.09 -14.36 15.46
C GLY A 64 -33.57 -13.20 14.58
N ARG A 65 -33.76 -12.01 15.16
CA ARG A 65 -34.17 -10.77 14.49
C ARG A 65 -33.53 -9.54 15.15
N MET A 66 -33.53 -8.42 14.43
CA MET A 66 -33.10 -7.14 15.03
C MET A 66 -34.03 -6.75 16.20
N PRO A 67 -33.48 -6.48 17.40
CA PRO A 67 -34.26 -6.08 18.55
C PRO A 67 -34.83 -4.66 18.37
N THR A 68 -36.02 -4.41 18.90
CA THR A 68 -36.60 -3.08 18.96
C THR A 68 -35.90 -2.26 20.07
N LYS A 69 -36.00 -0.92 19.98
CA LYS A 69 -35.40 -0.03 20.99
C LYS A 69 -35.95 -0.30 22.39
N ALA A 70 -37.23 -0.64 22.50
CA ALA A 70 -37.89 -1.02 23.77
C ALA A 70 -37.30 -2.30 24.37
N GLU A 71 -37.02 -3.31 23.55
CA GLU A 71 -36.39 -4.56 24.00
C GLU A 71 -34.95 -4.34 24.47
N VAL A 72 -34.17 -3.48 23.76
CA VAL A 72 -32.80 -3.12 24.18
C VAL A 72 -32.80 -2.34 25.48
N SER A 73 -33.73 -1.40 25.65
CA SER A 73 -33.85 -0.62 26.91
C SER A 73 -34.29 -1.49 28.09
N ALA A 74 -35.22 -2.41 27.88
CA ALA A 74 -35.65 -3.36 28.88
C ALA A 74 -34.50 -4.30 29.32
N ALA A 75 -33.72 -4.81 28.36
CA ALA A 75 -32.56 -5.66 28.63
C ALA A 75 -31.45 -4.90 29.38
N ALA A 76 -31.30 -3.59 29.13
CA ALA A 76 -30.38 -2.72 29.86
C ALA A 76 -30.89 -2.31 31.26
N GLY A 77 -32.17 -2.59 31.60
CA GLY A 77 -32.79 -2.17 32.86
C GLY A 77 -33.17 -0.69 32.94
N PHE A 78 -33.32 -0.01 31.79
CA PHE A 78 -33.66 1.40 31.72
C PHE A 78 -34.93 1.65 30.89
N THR A 79 -35.55 2.81 31.08
CA THR A 79 -36.52 3.31 30.09
C THR A 79 -35.80 3.82 28.86
N GLU A 80 -36.48 3.92 27.71
CA GLU A 80 -35.88 4.40 26.47
C GLU A 80 -35.21 5.79 26.61
N ALA A 81 -35.90 6.71 27.30
CA ALA A 81 -35.36 8.05 27.55
C ALA A 81 -34.13 8.05 28.46
N GLN A 82 -34.12 7.19 29.50
CA GLN A 82 -32.97 7.03 30.38
C GLN A 82 -31.77 6.41 29.65
N LEU A 83 -32.02 5.40 28.81
CA LEU A 83 -30.96 4.78 27.99
C LEU A 83 -30.34 5.80 27.04
N ASP A 84 -31.15 6.61 26.33
CA ASP A 84 -30.65 7.65 25.42
C ASP A 84 -29.80 8.69 26.17
N HIS A 85 -30.25 9.15 27.33
CA HIS A 85 -29.50 10.09 28.16
C HIS A 85 -28.16 9.47 28.61
N ARG A 86 -28.16 8.21 29.07
CA ARG A 86 -26.96 7.52 29.50
C ARG A 86 -25.98 7.28 28.37
N LEU A 87 -26.45 6.86 27.20
CA LEU A 87 -25.64 6.73 25.97
C LEU A 87 -24.99 8.06 25.59
N HIS A 88 -25.74 9.17 25.68
CA HIS A 88 -25.19 10.50 25.39
C HIS A 88 -24.08 10.87 26.37
N GLN A 89 -24.25 10.60 27.67
CA GLN A 89 -23.21 10.83 28.70
C GLN A 89 -21.96 9.98 28.42
N CYS A 90 -22.13 8.69 28.14
CA CYS A 90 -21.02 7.78 27.85
C CYS A 90 -20.26 8.19 26.56
N ARG A 91 -20.97 8.58 25.51
CA ARG A 91 -20.35 9.12 24.28
C ARG A 91 -19.62 10.43 24.51
N SER A 92 -20.14 11.29 25.38
CA SER A 92 -19.48 12.54 25.76
C SER A 92 -18.20 12.27 26.56
N ALA A 93 -18.24 11.30 27.49
CA ALA A 93 -17.08 10.84 28.24
C ALA A 93 -15.99 10.30 27.32
N LYS A 94 -16.36 9.46 26.33
CA LYS A 94 -15.43 8.91 25.32
C LYS A 94 -14.78 10.03 24.50
N ARG A 95 -15.57 11.01 24.02
CA ARG A 95 -15.05 12.16 23.29
C ARG A 95 -14.07 12.97 24.15
N ARG A 96 -14.42 13.24 25.43
CA ARG A 96 -13.54 13.98 26.35
C ARG A 96 -12.21 13.23 26.56
N MET A 97 -12.28 11.92 26.81
CA MET A 97 -11.08 11.09 27.02
C MET A 97 -10.15 11.09 25.80
N ILE A 98 -10.70 10.98 24.59
CA ILE A 98 -9.93 11.05 23.33
C ILE A 98 -9.32 12.45 23.16
N SER A 99 -10.14 13.51 23.24
CA SER A 99 -9.70 14.88 22.96
C SER A 99 -8.58 15.33 23.91
N SER A 100 -8.66 15.00 25.20
CA SER A 100 -7.62 15.34 26.19
C SER A 100 -6.31 14.58 25.96
N ASN A 101 -6.34 13.41 25.26
CA ASN A 101 -5.17 12.59 24.99
C ASN A 101 -4.62 12.73 23.55
N LEU A 102 -5.19 13.58 22.70
CA LEU A 102 -4.64 13.82 21.34
C LEU A 102 -3.19 14.32 21.35
N ARG A 103 -2.80 15.06 22.40
CA ARG A 103 -1.41 15.51 22.58
C ARG A 103 -0.43 14.33 22.69
N LEU A 104 -0.85 13.23 23.30
CA LEU A 104 -0.06 11.99 23.34
C LEU A 104 0.11 11.40 21.93
N VAL A 105 -0.96 11.36 21.12
CA VAL A 105 -0.89 10.90 19.73
C VAL A 105 0.14 11.69 18.94
N VAL A 106 0.10 13.03 19.02
CA VAL A 106 1.05 13.90 18.33
C VAL A 106 2.49 13.64 18.78
N SER A 107 2.73 13.48 20.09
CA SER A 107 4.07 13.21 20.63
C SER A 107 4.66 11.89 20.12
N ILE A 108 3.81 10.90 19.87
CA ILE A 108 4.21 9.61 19.30
C ILE A 108 4.41 9.75 17.79
N ALA A 109 3.47 10.37 17.06
CA ALA A 109 3.51 10.54 15.61
C ALA A 109 4.75 11.32 15.14
N LYS A 110 5.21 12.32 15.89
CA LYS A 110 6.44 13.07 15.61
C LYS A 110 7.68 12.18 15.39
N ARG A 111 7.76 11.04 16.05
CA ARG A 111 8.89 10.09 15.89
C ARG A 111 8.84 9.29 14.58
N TYR A 112 7.75 9.41 13.83
CA TYR A 112 7.50 8.68 12.59
C TYR A 112 7.44 9.60 11.36
N LEU A 113 7.86 10.85 11.48
CA LEU A 113 7.98 11.80 10.37
C LEU A 113 8.92 11.27 9.28
N ASN A 114 8.72 11.74 8.05
CA ASN A 114 9.56 11.43 6.87
C ASN A 114 9.60 9.93 6.50
N ARG A 115 8.51 9.22 6.77
CA ARG A 115 8.38 7.79 6.42
C ARG A 115 7.44 7.53 5.24
N GLY A 116 7.13 8.55 4.43
CA GLY A 116 6.31 8.42 3.23
C GLY A 116 4.79 8.55 3.47
N VAL A 117 4.38 8.95 4.69
CA VAL A 117 2.99 9.26 5.04
C VAL A 117 2.94 10.68 5.58
N PRO A 118 1.97 11.52 5.17
CA PRO A 118 1.77 12.86 5.69
C PRO A 118 1.56 12.86 7.21
N PHE A 119 2.01 13.92 7.88
CA PHE A 119 1.95 14.00 9.34
C PHE A 119 0.52 13.96 9.89
N LEU A 120 -0.40 14.64 9.22
CA LEU A 120 -1.82 14.64 9.61
C LEU A 120 -2.43 13.25 9.55
N ASP A 121 -2.09 12.46 8.52
CA ASP A 121 -2.59 11.09 8.39
C ASP A 121 -2.04 10.17 9.49
N LEU A 122 -0.76 10.37 9.88
CA LEU A 122 -0.20 9.66 11.03
C LEU A 122 -0.93 10.00 12.34
N ILE A 123 -1.34 11.28 12.51
CA ILE A 123 -2.14 11.70 13.68
C ILE A 123 -3.52 11.06 13.64
N GLN A 124 -4.21 11.05 12.48
CA GLN A 124 -5.54 10.45 12.36
C GLN A 124 -5.52 8.96 12.65
N GLU A 125 -4.58 8.23 12.09
CA GLU A 125 -4.43 6.79 12.33
C GLU A 125 -4.01 6.50 13.78
N GLY A 126 -3.18 7.36 14.35
CA GLY A 126 -2.87 7.31 15.78
C GLY A 126 -4.10 7.58 16.66
N ALA A 127 -4.98 8.51 16.26
CA ALA A 127 -6.23 8.79 16.96
C ALA A 127 -7.24 7.62 16.86
N LEU A 128 -7.29 6.92 15.73
CA LEU A 128 -8.05 5.65 15.62
C LEU A 128 -7.49 4.57 16.57
N GLY A 129 -6.17 4.49 16.69
CA GLY A 129 -5.51 3.65 17.69
C GLY A 129 -5.88 4.05 19.11
N LEU A 130 -5.88 5.35 19.43
CA LEU A 130 -6.30 5.90 20.72
C LEU A 130 -7.78 5.56 21.02
N ASN A 131 -8.68 5.68 20.05
CA ASN A 131 -10.09 5.31 20.20
C ASN A 131 -10.23 3.84 20.62
N ARG A 132 -9.51 2.91 19.95
CA ARG A 132 -9.50 1.49 20.35
C ARG A 132 -8.94 1.27 21.75
N ALA A 133 -7.93 2.07 22.14
CA ALA A 133 -7.37 2.01 23.48
C ALA A 133 -8.41 2.42 24.54
N THR A 134 -9.22 3.47 24.29
CA THR A 134 -10.26 3.92 25.23
C THR A 134 -11.33 2.86 25.45
N GLU A 135 -11.71 2.10 24.42
CA GLU A 135 -12.72 1.03 24.51
C GLU A 135 -12.24 -0.19 25.28
N LYS A 136 -10.93 -0.48 25.24
CA LYS A 136 -10.33 -1.69 25.83
C LYS A 136 -9.57 -1.42 27.12
N PHE A 137 -9.52 -0.19 27.56
CA PHE A 137 -8.82 0.17 28.79
C PHE A 137 -9.56 -0.32 30.03
N ASP A 138 -8.82 -0.97 30.91
CA ASP A 138 -9.31 -1.46 32.20
C ASP A 138 -8.68 -0.64 33.32
N PRO A 139 -9.47 0.25 33.98
CA PRO A 139 -8.97 1.11 35.04
C PRO A 139 -8.60 0.36 36.31
N ASP A 140 -9.17 -0.85 36.54
CA ASP A 140 -8.98 -1.61 37.78
C ASP A 140 -7.60 -2.27 37.85
N LYS A 141 -6.88 -2.34 36.71
CA LYS A 141 -5.48 -2.82 36.66
C LYS A 141 -4.44 -1.85 37.22
N GLY A 142 -4.80 -0.64 37.59
CA GLY A 142 -3.95 0.33 38.29
C GLY A 142 -2.89 1.01 37.42
N TYR A 143 -2.83 0.73 36.10
CA TYR A 143 -1.89 1.39 35.18
C TYR A 143 -2.48 2.71 34.67
N LYS A 144 -1.60 3.69 34.34
CA LYS A 144 -2.00 4.92 33.67
C LYS A 144 -2.50 4.63 32.26
N PHE A 145 -3.54 5.34 31.85
CA PHE A 145 -4.10 5.22 30.50
C PHE A 145 -3.03 5.44 29.41
N SER A 146 -2.14 6.42 29.57
CA SER A 146 -1.09 6.72 28.62
C SER A 146 -0.15 5.55 28.29
N THR A 147 0.14 4.69 29.30
CA THR A 147 0.99 3.50 29.13
C THR A 147 0.32 2.47 28.23
N TYR A 148 -0.97 2.27 28.40
CA TYR A 148 -1.76 1.35 27.56
C TYR A 148 -2.03 1.90 26.17
N ALA A 149 -2.43 3.16 26.08
CA ALA A 149 -2.75 3.86 24.82
C ALA A 149 -1.52 3.94 23.90
N TYR A 150 -0.31 4.08 24.45
CA TYR A 150 0.93 4.13 23.68
C TYR A 150 1.06 2.98 22.68
N TRP A 151 0.74 1.76 23.09
CA TRP A 151 0.85 0.58 22.24
C TRP A 151 -0.15 0.58 21.09
N TRP A 152 -1.40 0.99 21.34
CA TRP A 152 -2.43 1.08 20.31
C TRP A 152 -2.17 2.19 19.30
N ILE A 153 -1.75 3.37 19.79
CA ILE A 153 -1.37 4.50 18.93
C ILE A 153 -0.20 4.11 18.04
N ARG A 154 0.85 3.53 18.62
CA ARG A 154 2.02 3.05 17.88
C ARG A 154 1.64 1.99 16.85
N GLN A 155 0.77 1.08 17.22
CA GLN A 155 0.28 0.03 16.31
C GLN A 155 -0.47 0.63 15.10
N GLY A 156 -1.37 1.59 15.33
CA GLY A 156 -2.06 2.32 14.26
C GLY A 156 -1.07 2.97 13.30
N ILE A 157 -0.18 3.80 13.84
CA ILE A 157 0.83 4.53 13.04
C ILE A 157 1.74 3.58 12.25
N THR A 158 2.28 2.54 12.89
CA THR A 158 3.22 1.62 12.20
C THR A 158 2.53 0.79 11.13
N ARG A 159 1.27 0.41 11.34
CA ARG A 159 0.46 -0.31 10.35
C ARG A 159 0.17 0.57 9.13
N THR A 160 -0.15 1.83 9.33
CA THR A 160 -0.39 2.78 8.25
C THR A 160 0.87 3.05 7.44
N ILE A 161 2.02 3.23 8.09
CA ILE A 161 3.31 3.35 7.40
C ILE A 161 3.62 2.11 6.55
N ALA A 162 3.36 0.91 7.07
CA ALA A 162 3.56 -0.32 6.32
C ALA A 162 2.64 -0.42 5.09
N ASN A 163 1.41 0.10 5.20
CA ASN A 163 0.41 0.02 4.14
C ASN A 163 0.51 1.13 3.09
N GLN A 164 0.86 2.35 3.49
CA GLN A 164 0.76 3.56 2.65
C GLN A 164 2.10 4.29 2.46
N GLY A 165 3.15 3.93 3.21
CA GLY A 165 4.43 4.62 3.18
C GLY A 165 5.26 4.40 1.90
N ARG A 166 4.73 3.69 0.90
CA ARG A 166 5.39 3.41 -0.39
C ARG A 166 4.40 3.53 -1.54
N THR A 167 4.87 4.05 -2.68
CA THR A 167 4.11 4.11 -3.94
C THR A 167 3.69 2.70 -4.39
N ILE A 168 4.61 1.74 -4.34
CA ILE A 168 4.32 0.32 -4.57
C ILE A 168 4.21 -0.35 -3.19
N ARG A 169 2.98 -0.72 -2.81
CA ARG A 169 2.69 -1.35 -1.53
C ARG A 169 3.41 -2.68 -1.37
N LEU A 170 3.99 -2.90 -0.19
CA LEU A 170 4.58 -4.19 0.20
C LEU A 170 3.73 -4.87 1.29
N PRO A 171 3.69 -6.21 1.31
CA PRO A 171 3.10 -6.97 2.43
C PRO A 171 3.78 -6.63 3.76
N VAL A 172 3.02 -6.64 4.86
CA VAL A 172 3.50 -6.22 6.18
C VAL A 172 4.71 -7.05 6.63
N HIS A 173 4.70 -8.38 6.39
CA HIS A 173 5.83 -9.25 6.75
C HIS A 173 7.13 -8.88 6.02
N VAL A 174 7.06 -8.41 4.76
CA VAL A 174 8.24 -7.94 4.01
C VAL A 174 8.75 -6.63 4.60
N VAL A 175 7.85 -5.71 5.00
CA VAL A 175 8.24 -4.48 5.69
C VAL A 175 8.93 -4.78 7.03
N GLU A 176 8.46 -5.77 7.77
CA GLU A 176 9.09 -6.23 9.01
C GLU A 176 10.49 -6.80 8.76
N GLN A 177 10.65 -7.64 7.72
CA GLN A 177 11.97 -8.15 7.32
C GLN A 177 12.94 -7.03 6.93
N ILE A 178 12.48 -6.03 6.15
CA ILE A 178 13.29 -4.85 5.80
C ILE A 178 13.68 -4.06 7.07
N ASN A 179 12.78 -3.93 8.04
CA ASN A 179 13.09 -3.26 9.30
C ASN A 179 14.08 -4.06 10.16
N LYS A 180 13.97 -5.39 10.19
CA LYS A 180 14.95 -6.30 10.83
C LYS A 180 16.32 -6.15 10.17
N LEU A 181 16.38 -6.18 8.82
CA LEU A 181 17.59 -5.96 8.04
C LEU A 181 18.26 -4.61 8.38
N ARG A 182 17.49 -3.53 8.46
CA ARG A 182 18.01 -2.20 8.81
C ARG A 182 18.58 -2.15 10.23
N ARG A 183 17.99 -2.89 11.17
CA ARG A 183 18.47 -2.98 12.56
C ARG A 183 19.79 -3.73 12.59
N VAL A 184 19.82 -4.95 12.05
CA VAL A 184 21.00 -5.80 12.01
C VAL A 184 22.16 -5.10 11.30
N TYR A 185 21.92 -4.44 10.17
CA TYR A 185 22.95 -3.67 9.47
C TYR A 185 23.57 -2.57 10.36
N ARG A 186 22.73 -1.84 11.14
CA ARG A 186 23.22 -0.79 12.06
C ARG A 186 24.01 -1.38 13.22
N ASP A 187 23.55 -2.48 13.78
CA ASP A 187 24.17 -3.13 14.94
C ASP A 187 25.53 -3.74 14.54
N LEU A 188 25.59 -4.45 13.41
CA LEU A 188 26.84 -4.98 12.85
C LEU A 188 27.84 -3.85 12.51
N ARG A 189 27.37 -2.78 11.86
CA ARG A 189 28.22 -1.63 11.54
C ARG A 189 28.83 -1.00 12.80
N ARG A 190 28.04 -0.92 13.88
CA ARG A 190 28.49 -0.39 15.17
C ARG A 190 29.52 -1.32 15.84
N ASN A 191 29.26 -2.63 15.80
CA ASN A 191 30.13 -3.61 16.46
C ASN A 191 31.45 -3.82 15.71
N LEU A 192 31.39 -3.85 14.38
CA LEU A 192 32.56 -4.09 13.52
C LEU A 192 33.36 -2.81 13.21
N ASN A 193 32.81 -1.62 13.48
CA ASN A 193 33.38 -0.32 13.08
C ASN A 193 33.72 -0.21 11.57
N ARG A 194 33.13 -1.06 10.74
CA ARG A 194 33.22 -1.06 9.26
C ARG A 194 31.87 -1.40 8.63
N ILE A 195 31.79 -1.28 7.32
CA ILE A 195 30.60 -1.72 6.55
C ILE A 195 30.56 -3.26 6.61
N PRO A 196 29.44 -3.87 7.09
CA PRO A 196 29.29 -5.31 7.14
C PRO A 196 29.16 -5.89 5.72
N THR A 197 29.69 -7.09 5.50
CA THR A 197 29.54 -7.84 4.26
C THR A 197 28.17 -8.48 4.18
N ASP A 198 27.73 -8.81 2.94
CA ASP A 198 26.44 -9.49 2.75
C ASP A 198 26.38 -10.86 3.45
N THR A 199 27.52 -11.54 3.54
CA THR A 199 27.63 -12.84 4.25
C THR A 199 27.39 -12.69 5.75
N GLU A 200 27.98 -11.67 6.39
CA GLU A 200 27.77 -11.38 7.81
C GLU A 200 26.33 -10.99 8.13
N ILE A 201 25.71 -10.18 7.24
CA ILE A 201 24.29 -9.79 7.38
C ILE A 201 23.37 -11.01 7.23
N ALA A 202 23.64 -11.88 6.24
CA ALA A 202 22.85 -13.07 5.99
C ALA A 202 22.94 -14.07 7.17
N GLN A 203 24.11 -14.25 7.76
CA GLN A 203 24.31 -15.09 8.95
C GLN A 203 23.53 -14.56 10.14
N GLU A 204 23.62 -13.25 10.43
CA GLU A 204 22.90 -12.63 11.56
C GLU A 204 21.38 -12.62 11.39
N LEU A 205 20.90 -12.59 10.13
CA LEU A 205 19.46 -12.66 9.81
C LEU A 205 18.95 -14.10 9.69
N GLU A 206 19.83 -15.10 9.68
CA GLU A 206 19.52 -16.52 9.45
C GLU A 206 18.81 -16.76 8.11
N ILE A 207 19.24 -16.05 7.04
CA ILE A 207 18.67 -16.17 5.69
C ILE A 207 19.77 -16.50 4.67
N SER A 208 19.37 -17.04 3.52
CA SER A 208 20.29 -17.31 2.42
C SER A 208 20.73 -16.01 1.70
N LEU A 209 21.92 -16.02 1.09
CA LEU A 209 22.42 -14.88 0.31
C LEU A 209 21.47 -14.44 -0.83
N PRO A 210 20.83 -15.34 -1.61
CA PRO A 210 19.85 -14.95 -2.60
C PRO A 210 18.63 -14.22 -2.00
N GLN A 211 18.14 -14.68 -0.85
CA GLN A 211 17.04 -14.03 -0.14
C GLN A 211 17.44 -12.62 0.34
N LEU A 212 18.65 -12.45 0.86
CA LEU A 212 19.17 -11.15 1.25
C LEU A 212 19.22 -10.18 0.07
N ARG A 213 19.77 -10.60 -1.07
CA ARG A 213 19.83 -9.78 -2.29
C ARG A 213 18.45 -9.35 -2.78
N ASN A 214 17.47 -10.27 -2.76
CA ASN A 214 16.09 -9.96 -3.09
C ASN A 214 15.51 -8.89 -2.13
N LEU A 215 15.71 -9.03 -0.82
CA LEU A 215 15.27 -8.03 0.17
C LEU A 215 15.95 -6.67 -0.05
N GLN A 216 17.22 -6.65 -0.45
CA GLN A 216 17.95 -5.43 -0.78
C GLN A 216 17.37 -4.74 -2.03
N GLN A 217 16.98 -5.50 -3.05
CA GLN A 217 16.31 -4.97 -4.25
C GLN A 217 14.94 -4.38 -3.92
N ILE A 218 14.11 -5.13 -3.19
CA ILE A 218 12.76 -4.67 -2.75
C ILE A 218 12.85 -3.44 -1.84
N ARG A 219 13.94 -3.27 -1.09
CA ARG A 219 14.17 -2.11 -0.22
C ARG A 219 14.29 -0.81 -1.00
N ARG A 220 14.69 -0.82 -2.26
CA ARG A 220 14.83 0.39 -3.09
C ARG A 220 13.51 1.15 -3.13
N LYS A 221 13.60 2.48 -3.11
CA LYS A 221 12.45 3.36 -3.31
C LYS A 221 12.38 3.78 -4.77
N THR A 222 11.18 4.02 -5.24
CA THR A 222 10.95 4.65 -6.55
C THR A 222 11.50 6.07 -6.55
N LEU A 223 12.03 6.51 -7.68
CA LEU A 223 12.46 7.87 -7.92
C LEU A 223 11.40 8.57 -8.79
N SER A 224 11.20 9.87 -8.61
CA SER A 224 10.32 10.64 -9.48
C SER A 224 10.98 10.85 -10.84
N LEU A 225 10.23 10.65 -11.93
CA LEU A 225 10.69 10.95 -13.29
C LEU A 225 10.88 12.44 -13.53
N ASN A 226 10.12 13.27 -12.80
CA ASN A 226 10.25 14.73 -12.84
C ASN A 226 11.38 15.23 -11.93
N HIS A 227 12.27 14.34 -11.48
CA HIS A 227 13.43 14.76 -10.71
C HIS A 227 14.42 15.48 -11.61
N ARG A 228 14.72 16.74 -11.30
CA ARG A 228 15.63 17.59 -12.05
C ARG A 228 17.07 17.14 -11.84
N LEU A 229 17.81 17.03 -12.92
CA LEU A 229 19.21 16.59 -12.94
C LEU A 229 20.13 17.76 -13.27
N GLY A 230 21.17 17.93 -12.46
CA GLY A 230 22.21 18.95 -12.70
C GLY A 230 21.86 20.33 -12.15
N THR A 231 22.59 21.34 -12.63
CA THR A 231 22.41 22.76 -12.31
C THR A 231 21.43 23.45 -13.25
N ASP A 232 21.09 22.82 -14.39
CA ASP A 232 20.10 23.33 -15.33
C ASP A 232 18.70 22.92 -14.87
N GLU A 233 17.88 23.92 -14.52
CA GLU A 233 16.54 23.72 -13.95
C GLU A 233 15.53 23.07 -14.92
N ASN A 234 15.90 22.88 -16.19
CA ASN A 234 14.98 22.44 -17.24
C ASN A 234 15.12 20.97 -17.65
N THR A 235 16.14 20.23 -17.16
CA THR A 235 16.35 18.83 -17.56
C THR A 235 15.81 17.88 -16.50
N GLU A 236 14.81 17.09 -16.87
CA GLU A 236 14.19 16.08 -16.00
C GLU A 236 14.80 14.69 -16.26
N LEU A 237 14.69 13.79 -15.27
CA LEU A 237 15.12 12.40 -15.42
C LEU A 237 14.39 11.69 -16.58
N LEU A 238 13.14 12.10 -16.86
CA LEU A 238 12.34 11.58 -17.96
C LEU A 238 13.00 11.78 -19.33
N ASP A 239 13.70 12.91 -19.52
CA ASP A 239 14.33 13.26 -20.79
C ASP A 239 15.51 12.33 -21.16
N PHE A 240 16.04 11.60 -20.19
CA PHE A 240 17.14 10.64 -20.38
C PHE A 240 16.67 9.20 -20.60
N LEU A 241 15.37 8.93 -20.45
CA LEU A 241 14.86 7.58 -20.60
C LEU A 241 14.51 7.31 -22.05
N GLU A 242 15.15 6.30 -22.61
CA GLU A 242 14.84 5.79 -23.94
C GLU A 242 13.54 4.97 -23.90
N ASP A 243 12.67 5.20 -24.88
CA ASP A 243 11.50 4.37 -25.10
C ASP A 243 11.91 3.06 -25.81
N SER A 244 12.06 2.01 -25.02
CA SER A 244 12.49 0.70 -25.52
C SER A 244 11.34 -0.18 -26.04
N GLU A 245 10.08 0.24 -25.82
CA GLU A 245 8.91 -0.55 -26.26
C GLU A 245 8.51 -0.22 -27.70
N ASN A 246 8.74 1.01 -28.13
CA ASN A 246 8.48 1.40 -29.50
C ASN A 246 9.71 1.14 -30.39
N SER A 247 9.50 0.39 -31.45
CA SER A 247 10.54 0.19 -32.46
C SER A 247 10.86 1.51 -33.17
N THR A 248 12.16 1.76 -33.45
CA THR A 248 12.58 2.97 -34.19
C THR A 248 11.98 2.97 -35.61
N PRO A 249 11.80 4.14 -36.23
CA PRO A 249 11.32 4.20 -37.62
C PRO A 249 12.13 3.34 -38.58
N GLU A 250 13.45 3.26 -38.37
CA GLU A 250 14.35 2.41 -39.19
C GLU A 250 14.05 0.93 -38.99
N ALA A 251 13.79 0.49 -37.74
CA ALA A 251 13.43 -0.89 -37.45
C ALA A 251 12.07 -1.26 -38.05
N GLN A 252 11.08 -0.35 -37.98
CA GLN A 252 9.78 -0.54 -38.63
C GLN A 252 9.90 -0.64 -40.14
N MET A 253 10.73 0.22 -40.75
CA MET A 253 10.99 0.18 -42.17
C MET A 253 11.68 -1.11 -42.60
N ASN A 254 12.68 -1.56 -41.87
CA ASN A 254 13.37 -2.83 -42.11
C ASN A 254 12.39 -4.02 -42.01
N ASP A 255 11.50 -4.03 -41.01
CA ASP A 255 10.48 -5.08 -40.85
C ASP A 255 9.48 -5.06 -42.02
N MET A 256 9.08 -3.87 -42.52
CA MET A 256 8.21 -3.75 -43.67
C MET A 256 8.92 -4.26 -44.97
N MET A 257 10.15 -3.86 -45.18
CA MET A 257 10.92 -4.34 -46.33
C MET A 257 11.12 -5.86 -46.28
N MET A 258 11.50 -6.40 -45.14
CA MET A 258 11.67 -7.83 -44.96
C MET A 258 10.36 -8.61 -45.23
N ARG A 259 9.23 -8.09 -44.79
CA ARG A 259 7.91 -8.70 -45.07
C ARG A 259 7.60 -8.66 -46.58
N GLN A 260 7.92 -7.55 -47.26
CA GLN A 260 7.71 -7.42 -48.69
C GLN A 260 8.59 -8.39 -49.46
N ASP A 261 9.88 -8.48 -49.16
CA ASP A 261 10.81 -9.44 -49.76
C ASP A 261 10.34 -10.89 -49.58
N ILE A 262 9.87 -11.24 -48.36
CA ILE A 262 9.31 -12.57 -48.07
C ILE A 262 8.09 -12.84 -48.96
N LEU A 263 7.17 -11.89 -49.10
CA LEU A 263 5.98 -12.05 -49.95
C LEU A 263 6.34 -12.18 -51.44
N GLU A 264 7.34 -11.45 -51.93
CA GLU A 264 7.84 -11.60 -53.32
C GLU A 264 8.43 -12.99 -53.57
N VAL A 265 9.28 -13.48 -52.69
CA VAL A 265 9.83 -14.83 -52.76
C VAL A 265 8.73 -15.89 -52.74
N LEU A 266 7.77 -15.77 -51.82
CA LEU A 266 6.63 -16.69 -51.76
C LEU A 266 5.80 -16.69 -53.03
N ASN A 267 5.60 -15.53 -53.66
CA ASN A 267 4.88 -15.40 -54.94
C ASN A 267 5.62 -16.10 -56.11
N HIS A 268 6.95 -16.09 -56.11
CA HIS A 268 7.75 -16.70 -57.16
C HIS A 268 7.89 -18.24 -56.99
N VAL A 269 7.92 -18.73 -55.75
CA VAL A 269 8.28 -20.14 -55.46
C VAL A 269 7.07 -21.01 -55.20
N LEU A 270 6.01 -20.46 -54.58
CA LEU A 270 4.85 -21.23 -54.12
C LEU A 270 3.66 -21.11 -55.08
N SER A 271 2.86 -22.16 -55.16
CA SER A 271 1.55 -22.08 -55.83
C SER A 271 0.58 -21.28 -54.98
N SER A 272 -0.46 -20.68 -55.60
CA SER A 272 -1.46 -19.86 -54.91
C SER A 272 -2.01 -20.49 -53.65
N ARG A 273 -2.33 -21.77 -53.67
CA ARG A 273 -2.83 -22.50 -52.46
C ARG A 273 -1.78 -22.71 -51.37
N GLU A 274 -0.51 -22.94 -51.73
CA GLU A 274 0.59 -23.07 -50.77
C GLU A 274 0.86 -21.71 -50.11
N GLN A 275 0.78 -20.63 -50.87
CA GLN A 275 0.95 -19.25 -50.42
C GLN A 275 -0.14 -18.86 -49.42
N ASP A 276 -1.43 -19.13 -49.74
CA ASP A 276 -2.54 -18.83 -48.85
C ASP A 276 -2.35 -19.52 -47.49
N VAL A 277 -1.97 -20.80 -47.48
CA VAL A 277 -1.70 -21.55 -46.24
C VAL A 277 -0.56 -20.94 -45.44
N ILE A 278 0.55 -20.57 -46.05
CA ILE A 278 1.72 -19.99 -45.35
C ILE A 278 1.37 -18.61 -44.83
N THR A 279 0.74 -17.77 -45.64
CA THR A 279 0.36 -16.41 -45.29
C THR A 279 -0.58 -16.36 -44.07
N LEU A 280 -1.62 -17.20 -44.08
CA LEU A 280 -2.53 -17.30 -42.95
C LEU A 280 -1.88 -17.92 -41.72
N ARG A 281 -1.08 -18.97 -41.92
CA ARG A 281 -0.44 -19.68 -40.79
C ARG A 281 0.53 -18.81 -40.01
N TYR A 282 1.31 -17.99 -40.73
CA TYR A 282 2.33 -17.12 -40.13
C TYR A 282 1.89 -15.66 -39.98
N GLY A 283 0.66 -15.33 -40.40
CA GLY A 283 0.12 -13.97 -40.23
C GLY A 283 0.87 -12.92 -41.05
N LEU A 284 1.41 -13.25 -42.22
CA LEU A 284 2.27 -12.34 -42.98
C LEU A 284 1.53 -11.08 -43.50
N ILE A 285 0.21 -11.16 -43.66
CA ILE A 285 -0.63 -10.00 -44.08
C ILE A 285 -1.29 -9.37 -42.87
N THR A 286 -1.90 -10.18 -42.02
CA THR A 286 -2.72 -9.69 -40.89
C THR A 286 -1.93 -9.38 -39.62
N GLY A 287 -0.69 -9.87 -39.53
CA GLY A 287 0.14 -9.78 -38.34
C GLY A 287 -0.18 -10.82 -37.25
N GLU A 288 -1.29 -11.55 -37.38
CA GLU A 288 -1.71 -12.57 -36.41
C GLU A 288 -1.55 -13.98 -36.98
N PRO A 289 -0.77 -14.86 -36.36
CA PRO A 289 -0.61 -16.24 -36.80
C PRO A 289 -1.84 -17.08 -36.40
N HIS A 290 -2.37 -17.86 -37.34
CA HIS A 290 -3.49 -18.77 -37.12
C HIS A 290 -3.08 -20.21 -36.85
N THR A 291 -3.87 -20.96 -36.10
CA THR A 291 -3.67 -22.38 -35.85
C THR A 291 -4.02 -23.22 -37.09
N LEU A 292 -3.52 -24.46 -37.17
CA LEU A 292 -3.86 -25.36 -38.29
C LEU A 292 -5.37 -25.61 -38.43
N ASP A 293 -6.09 -25.63 -37.32
CA ASP A 293 -7.54 -25.85 -37.29
C ASP A 293 -8.29 -24.61 -37.83
N GLU A 294 -7.84 -23.39 -37.48
CA GLU A 294 -8.42 -22.14 -38.02
C GLU A 294 -8.16 -22.01 -39.51
N VAL A 295 -6.90 -22.23 -39.96
CA VAL A 295 -6.54 -22.21 -41.38
C VAL A 295 -7.37 -23.27 -42.14
N SER A 296 -7.57 -24.47 -41.57
CA SER A 296 -8.39 -25.52 -42.20
C SER A 296 -9.81 -25.09 -42.43
N ARG A 297 -10.44 -24.35 -41.50
CA ARG A 297 -11.78 -23.79 -41.61
C ARG A 297 -11.84 -22.68 -42.67
N MET A 298 -10.84 -21.76 -42.68
CA MET A 298 -10.80 -20.64 -43.63
C MET A 298 -10.66 -21.07 -45.08
N ILE A 299 -9.83 -22.12 -45.34
CA ILE A 299 -9.54 -22.60 -46.69
C ILE A 299 -10.47 -23.80 -47.07
N ASN A 300 -11.31 -24.27 -46.14
CA ASN A 300 -12.20 -25.40 -46.34
C ASN A 300 -11.45 -26.70 -46.71
N LEU A 301 -10.34 -27.00 -46.00
CA LEU A 301 -9.54 -28.21 -46.15
C LEU A 301 -9.43 -28.95 -44.81
N SER A 302 -9.10 -30.27 -44.85
CA SER A 302 -8.81 -30.98 -43.60
C SER A 302 -7.52 -30.47 -42.94
N ARG A 303 -7.44 -30.49 -41.61
CA ARG A 303 -6.26 -30.12 -40.82
C ARG A 303 -4.99 -30.83 -41.30
N GLU A 304 -5.07 -32.11 -41.57
CA GLU A 304 -3.94 -32.90 -42.03
C GLU A 304 -3.51 -32.46 -43.46
N ARG A 305 -4.44 -32.09 -44.31
CA ARG A 305 -4.12 -31.55 -45.64
C ARG A 305 -3.43 -30.21 -45.56
N VAL A 306 -3.84 -29.32 -44.65
CA VAL A 306 -3.15 -28.05 -44.40
C VAL A 306 -1.72 -28.29 -43.90
N ARG A 307 -1.52 -29.26 -42.99
CA ARG A 307 -0.21 -29.63 -42.50
C ARG A 307 0.71 -30.15 -43.61
N GLN A 308 0.18 -30.98 -44.54
CA GLN A 308 0.93 -31.50 -45.69
C GLN A 308 1.34 -30.36 -46.64
N ILE A 309 0.41 -29.43 -46.93
CA ILE A 309 0.67 -28.27 -47.80
C ILE A 309 1.75 -27.39 -47.16
N GLN A 310 1.64 -27.10 -45.86
CA GLN A 310 2.65 -26.34 -45.11
C GLN A 310 4.04 -27.02 -45.20
N ALA A 311 4.11 -28.34 -44.91
CA ALA A 311 5.37 -29.05 -44.94
C ALA A 311 6.00 -29.12 -46.35
N LYS A 312 5.17 -29.14 -47.41
CA LYS A 312 5.62 -29.10 -48.77
C LYS A 312 6.11 -27.69 -49.17
N ALA A 313 5.37 -26.67 -48.79
CA ALA A 313 5.75 -25.25 -49.06
C ALA A 313 7.06 -24.88 -48.37
N MET A 314 7.30 -25.32 -47.15
CA MET A 314 8.55 -25.07 -46.42
C MET A 314 9.78 -25.80 -46.97
N ARG A 315 9.61 -26.78 -47.84
CA ARG A 315 10.72 -27.52 -48.48
C ARG A 315 11.13 -26.97 -49.85
N LYS A 316 10.27 -26.16 -50.43
CA LYS A 316 10.56 -25.40 -51.67
C LYS A 316 11.38 -24.15 -51.37
#